data_d96c344b394b72dddfc8593710c8b454
#
_entry.id   d96c344b394b72dddfc8593710c8b454
#
_cell.length_a   1.000
_cell.length_b   1.000
_cell.length_c   1.000
_cell.angle_alpha   90.00
_cell.angle_beta   90.00
_cell.angle_gamma   90.00
#
_symmetry.space_group_name_H-M   'P 1'
#
loop_
_entity.id
_entity.type
_entity.pdbx_description
1 polymer ?
#
loop_
_entity_poly.entity_id
_entity_poly.type
_entity_poly.pdbx_seq_one_letter_code
_entity_poly.pdbx_strand_id
1 'polypeptide(L)'
;MKKQMRVFLVLGAALTVVGAKETSKQEATTFSLACSGGDCVLLKGAPQTSGMRGGSVRLKPGESVGWHSTGDNEEALTILRGSGVANIEGRPNVSLHEHMLAYIPPGTRHNVTNSGNEPLEYVWIVAPTK
;
A
#
# COMPACT_ATOMS: atom_id res chain seq x y z
N MET A 1 17.29 -23.10 -75.24
CA MET A 1 17.34 -21.86 -74.40
C MET A 1 16.89 -22.22 -73.02
N LYS A 2 17.84 -22.36 -72.07
CA LYS A 2 17.50 -22.69 -70.66
C LYS A 2 17.40 -21.39 -69.89
N LYS A 3 16.17 -21.05 -69.42
CA LYS A 3 15.95 -19.93 -68.50
C LYS A 3 16.46 -20.29 -67.09
N GLN A 4 17.47 -19.60 -66.63
CA GLN A 4 17.94 -19.67 -65.24
C GLN A 4 17.00 -18.81 -64.36
N MET A 5 16.33 -19.47 -63.41
CA MET A 5 15.51 -18.80 -62.41
C MET A 5 16.42 -18.40 -61.21
N ARG A 6 16.63 -17.11 -61.05
CA ARG A 6 17.38 -16.58 -59.88
C ARG A 6 16.40 -16.52 -58.70
N VAL A 7 16.67 -17.36 -57.72
CA VAL A 7 16.01 -17.29 -56.42
C VAL A 7 16.68 -16.18 -55.60
N PHE A 8 15.95 -15.10 -55.32
CA PHE A 8 16.35 -14.09 -54.32
C PHE A 8 16.01 -14.59 -52.97
N LEU A 9 17.03 -14.90 -52.17
CA LEU A 9 16.90 -15.21 -50.76
C LEU A 9 16.80 -13.87 -49.99
N VAL A 10 15.63 -13.49 -49.55
CA VAL A 10 15.44 -12.34 -48.67
C VAL A 10 15.74 -12.79 -47.23
N LEU A 11 16.90 -12.42 -46.72
CA LEU A 11 17.23 -12.58 -45.30
C LEU A 11 16.45 -11.52 -44.51
N GLY A 12 15.35 -11.92 -43.91
CA GLY A 12 14.64 -11.10 -42.94
C GLY A 12 15.41 -11.04 -41.62
N ALA A 13 16.07 -9.91 -41.34
CA ALA A 13 16.60 -9.66 -40.03
C ALA A 13 15.46 -9.37 -39.06
N ALA A 14 15.16 -10.33 -38.17
CA ALA A 14 14.25 -10.10 -37.08
C ALA A 14 14.88 -9.15 -36.05
N LEU A 15 14.46 -7.90 -36.04
CA LEU A 15 14.85 -6.93 -35.02
C LEU A 15 14.11 -7.29 -33.72
N THR A 16 14.78 -7.98 -32.81
CA THR A 16 14.26 -8.17 -31.45
C THR A 16 14.42 -6.85 -30.71
N VAL A 17 13.32 -6.11 -30.59
CA VAL A 17 13.25 -4.96 -29.69
C VAL A 17 13.23 -5.51 -28.27
N VAL A 18 14.40 -5.53 -27.63
CA VAL A 18 14.50 -5.73 -26.18
C VAL A 18 13.93 -4.46 -25.55
N GLY A 19 12.66 -4.49 -25.17
CA GLY A 19 12.04 -3.42 -24.42
C GLY A 19 12.79 -3.24 -23.09
N ALA A 20 13.58 -2.17 -22.99
CA ALA A 20 14.13 -1.75 -21.72
C ALA A 20 12.93 -1.47 -20.80
N LYS A 21 12.82 -2.23 -19.69
CA LYS A 21 11.84 -1.97 -18.66
C LYS A 21 12.23 -0.62 -18.05
N GLU A 22 11.50 0.44 -18.39
CA GLU A 22 11.67 1.73 -17.73
C GLU A 22 11.42 1.53 -16.25
N THR A 23 12.47 1.52 -15.47
CA THR A 23 12.38 1.65 -14.02
C THR A 23 11.92 3.07 -13.75
N SER A 24 10.64 3.25 -13.45
CA SER A 24 10.13 4.56 -13.05
C SER A 24 10.97 5.06 -11.87
N LYS A 25 11.70 6.15 -12.09
CA LYS A 25 12.52 6.78 -11.05
C LYS A 25 11.58 7.27 -9.97
N GLN A 26 11.67 6.68 -8.79
CA GLN A 26 10.90 7.12 -7.64
C GLN A 26 11.46 8.45 -7.15
N GLU A 27 10.60 9.42 -6.92
CA GLU A 27 10.99 10.77 -6.49
C GLU A 27 10.38 11.10 -5.12
N ALA A 28 11.10 11.92 -4.35
CA ALA A 28 10.59 12.45 -3.10
C ALA A 28 9.37 13.35 -3.38
N THR A 29 8.28 13.10 -2.65
CA THR A 29 7.01 13.81 -2.83
C THR A 29 6.24 13.91 -1.53
N THR A 30 5.19 14.71 -1.51
CA THR A 30 4.28 14.86 -0.38
C THR A 30 2.85 14.54 -0.79
N PHE A 31 2.07 14.06 0.18
CA PHE A 31 0.64 13.80 0.02
C PHE A 31 -0.14 14.54 1.09
N SER A 32 -1.30 15.08 0.72
CA SER A 32 -2.25 15.60 1.69
C SER A 32 -2.87 14.45 2.48
N LEU A 33 -2.91 14.58 3.80
CA LEU A 33 -3.59 13.63 4.67
C LEU A 33 -5.11 13.89 4.79
N ALA A 34 -5.62 14.90 4.08
CA ALA A 34 -7.04 15.23 4.09
C ALA A 34 -7.85 14.04 3.53
N CYS A 35 -8.68 13.45 4.39
CA CYS A 35 -9.57 12.35 4.08
C CYS A 35 -10.97 12.72 4.53
N SER A 36 -11.94 12.65 3.63
CA SER A 36 -13.33 13.02 3.95
C SER A 36 -14.03 12.02 4.88
N GLY A 37 -13.52 10.77 4.93
CA GLY A 37 -14.01 9.69 5.79
C GLY A 37 -13.55 8.33 5.28
N GLY A 38 -13.46 7.36 6.19
CA GLY A 38 -12.97 6.02 5.89
C GLY A 38 -11.47 5.99 5.62
N ASP A 39 -11.04 5.14 4.70
CA ASP A 39 -9.64 4.92 4.32
C ASP A 39 -9.31 5.59 2.98
N CYS A 40 -8.30 6.45 2.97
CA CYS A 40 -7.81 7.18 1.81
C CYS A 40 -6.38 6.71 1.48
N VAL A 41 -6.23 5.86 0.47
CA VAL A 41 -4.94 5.34 0.03
C VAL A 41 -4.11 6.42 -0.67
N LEU A 42 -2.89 6.66 -0.20
CA LEU A 42 -1.95 7.66 -0.71
C LEU A 42 -0.72 7.02 -1.37
N LEU A 43 -0.14 6.00 -0.74
CA LEU A 43 0.95 5.20 -1.26
C LEU A 43 0.41 3.84 -1.73
N LYS A 44 0.58 3.52 -3.00
CA LYS A 44 -0.08 2.38 -3.66
C LYS A 44 0.83 1.14 -3.81
N GLY A 45 2.08 1.24 -3.37
CA GLY A 45 3.07 0.20 -3.64
C GLY A 45 3.77 0.40 -4.98
N ALA A 46 4.39 -0.66 -5.50
CA ALA A 46 5.09 -0.59 -6.79
C ALA A 46 4.14 -0.26 -7.96
N PRO A 47 4.55 0.57 -8.92
CA PRO A 47 5.88 1.16 -9.09
C PRO A 47 6.09 2.49 -8.34
N GLN A 48 5.06 3.05 -7.69
CA GLN A 48 5.13 4.35 -6.99
C GLN A 48 6.14 4.32 -5.84
N THR A 49 6.21 3.21 -5.13
CA THR A 49 7.20 2.92 -4.08
C THR A 49 7.86 1.58 -4.34
N SER A 50 8.85 1.19 -3.57
CA SER A 50 9.48 -0.14 -3.64
C SER A 50 8.66 -1.26 -2.97
N GLY A 51 7.38 -1.02 -2.69
CA GLY A 51 6.46 -1.98 -2.08
C GLY A 51 5.68 -1.39 -0.89
N MET A 52 6.15 -0.28 -0.31
CA MET A 52 5.45 0.41 0.78
C MET A 52 4.09 0.92 0.30
N ARG A 53 3.06 0.68 1.10
CA ARG A 53 1.71 1.23 0.94
C ARG A 53 1.36 2.07 2.15
N GLY A 54 0.48 3.02 1.99
CA GLY A 54 0.09 3.87 3.11
C GLY A 54 -1.08 4.77 2.76
N GLY A 55 -1.70 5.28 3.79
CA GLY A 55 -2.84 6.17 3.65
C GLY A 55 -3.21 6.86 4.94
N SER A 56 -4.28 7.62 4.88
CA SER A 56 -4.90 8.24 6.04
C SER A 56 -6.30 7.69 6.25
N VAL A 57 -6.69 7.57 7.51
CA VAL A 57 -8.01 7.11 7.93
C VAL A 57 -8.67 8.18 8.80
N ARG A 58 -9.96 8.38 8.57
CA ARG A 58 -10.81 9.19 9.44
C ARG A 58 -12.08 8.41 9.76
N LEU A 59 -12.25 8.07 11.03
CA LEU A 59 -13.42 7.33 11.56
C LEU A 59 -14.23 8.23 12.50
N LYS A 60 -15.54 8.27 12.31
CA LYS A 60 -16.46 8.84 13.29
C LYS A 60 -16.53 7.95 14.53
N PRO A 61 -17.00 8.46 15.69
CA PRO A 61 -17.25 7.64 16.86
C PRO A 61 -18.05 6.38 16.52
N GLY A 62 -17.54 5.21 16.94
CA GLY A 62 -18.16 3.90 16.70
C GLY A 62 -17.86 3.26 15.35
N GLU A 63 -17.27 3.98 14.40
CA GLU A 63 -16.87 3.40 13.11
C GLU A 63 -15.59 2.57 13.23
N SER A 64 -15.41 1.63 12.31
CA SER A 64 -14.21 0.80 12.19
C SER A 64 -13.84 0.59 10.74
N VAL A 65 -12.57 0.23 10.50
CA VAL A 65 -12.07 -0.08 9.15
C VAL A 65 -12.46 -1.47 8.66
N GLY A 66 -12.89 -2.36 9.58
CA GLY A 66 -13.18 -3.76 9.30
C GLY A 66 -11.96 -4.68 9.53
N TRP A 67 -12.29 -5.96 9.77
CA TRP A 67 -11.27 -6.99 10.02
C TRP A 67 -10.47 -7.29 8.76
N HIS A 68 -9.14 -7.21 8.86
CA HIS A 68 -8.19 -7.55 7.80
C HIS A 68 -6.90 -8.11 8.39
N SER A 69 -6.00 -8.60 7.57
CA SER A 69 -4.72 -9.18 7.98
C SER A 69 -3.55 -8.43 7.35
N THR A 70 -2.47 -8.28 8.10
CA THR A 70 -1.20 -7.78 7.57
C THR A 70 -0.56 -8.74 6.55
N GLY A 71 -0.92 -10.04 6.58
CA GLY A 71 -0.29 -11.04 5.69
C GLY A 71 1.24 -11.06 5.85
N ASP A 72 1.96 -11.01 4.73
CA ASP A 72 3.43 -10.96 4.70
C ASP A 72 4.00 -9.54 4.88
N ASN A 73 3.22 -8.62 5.43
CA ASN A 73 3.64 -7.25 5.68
C ASN A 73 3.62 -6.95 7.18
N GLU A 74 4.34 -5.94 7.57
CA GLU A 74 4.20 -5.28 8.87
C GLU A 74 3.50 -3.93 8.70
N GLU A 75 2.87 -3.44 9.75
CA GLU A 75 2.09 -2.21 9.70
C GLU A 75 2.41 -1.30 10.89
N ALA A 76 2.48 0.01 10.62
CA ALA A 76 2.57 1.04 11.63
C ALA A 76 1.37 1.99 11.52
N LEU A 77 0.79 2.34 12.66
CA LEU A 77 -0.30 3.30 12.79
C LEU A 77 0.17 4.51 13.58
N THR A 78 0.20 5.69 12.96
CA THR A 78 0.52 6.96 13.64
C THR A 78 -0.77 7.70 13.94
N ILE A 79 -1.12 7.82 15.21
CA ILE A 79 -2.37 8.43 15.66
C ILE A 79 -2.20 9.94 15.72
N LEU A 80 -2.96 10.65 14.88
CA LEU A 80 -2.88 12.11 14.75
C LEU A 80 -3.89 12.82 15.65
N ARG A 81 -5.08 12.22 15.84
CA ARG A 81 -6.17 12.79 16.61
C ARG A 81 -7.11 11.72 17.15
N GLY A 82 -7.68 11.99 18.32
CA GLY A 82 -8.71 11.13 18.90
C GLY A 82 -8.16 9.91 19.62
N SER A 83 -9.04 8.96 19.89
CA SER A 83 -8.71 7.71 20.55
C SER A 83 -9.48 6.54 19.96
N GLY A 84 -8.87 5.35 20.02
CA GLY A 84 -9.47 4.15 19.50
C GLY A 84 -8.80 2.90 20.05
N VAL A 85 -9.14 1.78 19.45
CA VAL A 85 -8.64 0.46 19.81
C VAL A 85 -8.28 -0.30 18.53
N ALA A 86 -7.09 -0.86 18.47
CA ALA A 86 -6.75 -1.92 17.54
C ALA A 86 -7.13 -3.26 18.20
N ASN A 87 -8.20 -3.85 17.72
CA ASN A 87 -8.64 -5.18 18.13
C ASN A 87 -7.78 -6.21 17.43
N ILE A 88 -7.10 -7.06 18.21
CA ILE A 88 -6.17 -8.07 17.69
C ILE A 88 -6.76 -9.45 17.91
N GLU A 89 -6.92 -10.23 16.86
CA GLU A 89 -7.47 -11.58 16.97
C GLU A 89 -6.54 -12.48 17.80
N GLY A 90 -7.10 -13.09 18.85
CA GLY A 90 -6.37 -14.03 19.72
C GLY A 90 -5.31 -13.40 20.64
N ARG A 91 -5.26 -12.06 20.74
CA ARG A 91 -4.31 -11.32 21.59
C ARG A 91 -5.02 -10.15 22.30
N PRO A 92 -4.38 -9.57 23.34
CA PRO A 92 -4.88 -8.33 23.95
C PRO A 92 -4.99 -7.21 22.92
N ASN A 93 -6.05 -6.41 23.04
CA ASN A 93 -6.23 -5.23 22.21
C ASN A 93 -5.19 -4.15 22.53
N VAL A 94 -4.89 -3.31 21.54
CA VAL A 94 -3.96 -2.18 21.68
C VAL A 94 -4.74 -0.88 21.72
N SER A 95 -4.59 -0.12 22.82
CA SER A 95 -5.18 1.20 22.93
C SER A 95 -4.45 2.21 22.05
N LEU A 96 -5.22 3.04 21.38
CA LEU A 96 -4.71 4.07 20.45
C LEU A 96 -5.11 5.44 20.98
N HIS A 97 -4.12 6.32 21.15
CA HIS A 97 -4.32 7.71 21.57
C HIS A 97 -3.51 8.66 20.70
N GLU A 98 -3.91 9.90 20.66
CA GLU A 98 -3.21 10.96 19.98
C GLU A 98 -1.71 10.98 20.33
N HIS A 99 -0.86 11.21 19.33
CA HIS A 99 0.62 11.20 19.43
C HIS A 99 1.25 9.83 19.71
N MET A 100 0.53 8.72 19.52
CA MET A 100 1.07 7.38 19.64
C MET A 100 1.40 6.76 18.27
N LEU A 101 2.39 5.88 18.29
CA LEU A 101 2.70 4.96 17.21
C LEU A 101 2.37 3.54 17.68
N ALA A 102 1.52 2.84 16.94
CA ALA A 102 1.25 1.42 17.15
C ALA A 102 1.91 0.59 16.07
N TYR A 103 2.39 -0.60 16.43
CA TYR A 103 2.99 -1.56 15.53
C TYR A 103 2.14 -2.84 15.48
N ILE A 104 1.83 -3.29 14.28
CA ILE A 104 1.08 -4.53 14.02
C ILE A 104 2.01 -5.48 13.26
N PRO A 105 2.40 -6.62 13.85
CA PRO A 105 3.33 -7.55 13.24
C PRO A 105 2.72 -8.31 12.05
N PRO A 106 3.56 -8.97 11.24
CA PRO A 106 3.10 -9.82 10.14
C PRO A 106 2.14 -10.92 10.60
N GLY A 107 1.25 -11.35 9.71
CA GLY A 107 0.29 -12.43 9.96
C GLY A 107 -0.77 -12.10 11.01
N THR A 108 -0.97 -10.83 11.31
CA THR A 108 -1.88 -10.38 12.37
C THR A 108 -3.23 -9.96 11.79
N ARG A 109 -4.30 -10.66 12.17
CA ARG A 109 -5.66 -10.26 11.87
C ARG A 109 -6.14 -9.25 12.90
N HIS A 110 -6.55 -8.09 12.45
CA HIS A 110 -6.92 -6.98 13.32
C HIS A 110 -8.00 -6.07 12.71
N ASN A 111 -8.55 -5.20 13.55
CA ASN A 111 -9.51 -4.17 13.16
C ASN A 111 -9.27 -2.93 14.03
N VAL A 112 -9.31 -1.75 13.43
CA VAL A 112 -9.22 -0.48 14.16
C VAL A 112 -10.62 0.10 14.31
N THR A 113 -11.00 0.41 15.55
CA THR A 113 -12.29 0.98 15.91
C THR A 113 -12.10 2.31 16.65
N ASN A 114 -12.87 3.31 16.26
CA ASN A 114 -12.97 4.54 17.04
C ASN A 114 -13.83 4.29 18.27
N SER A 115 -13.19 4.19 19.43
CA SER A 115 -13.87 4.01 20.73
C SER A 115 -14.03 5.31 21.50
N GLY A 116 -13.61 6.44 20.94
CA GLY A 116 -13.72 7.77 21.55
C GLY A 116 -14.98 8.51 21.12
N ASN A 117 -15.09 9.77 21.59
CA ASN A 117 -16.20 10.68 21.29
C ASN A 117 -15.92 11.67 20.17
N GLU A 118 -14.65 11.75 19.74
CA GLU A 118 -14.16 12.61 18.66
C GLU A 118 -13.79 11.77 17.46
N PRO A 119 -13.62 12.37 16.27
CA PRO A 119 -13.06 11.66 15.13
C PRO A 119 -11.69 11.07 15.45
N LEU A 120 -11.47 9.80 15.08
CA LEU A 120 -10.16 9.17 15.12
C LEU A 120 -9.50 9.37 13.75
N GLU A 121 -8.33 10.01 13.77
CA GLU A 121 -7.54 10.24 12.56
C GLU A 121 -6.14 9.62 12.74
N TYR A 122 -5.73 8.81 11.77
CA TYR A 122 -4.39 8.21 11.79
C TYR A 122 -3.86 7.96 10.40
N VAL A 123 -2.53 7.85 10.31
CA VAL A 123 -1.81 7.38 9.12
C VAL A 123 -1.42 5.93 9.34
N TRP A 124 -1.66 5.12 8.33
CA TRP A 124 -1.14 3.74 8.29
C TRP A 124 -0.06 3.61 7.23
N ILE A 125 0.98 2.86 7.56
CA ILE A 125 2.06 2.48 6.64
C ILE A 125 2.23 0.97 6.73
N VAL A 126 2.21 0.32 5.56
CA VAL A 126 2.42 -1.12 5.41
C VAL A 126 3.67 -1.34 4.57
N ALA A 127 4.60 -2.12 5.11
CA ALA A 127 5.84 -2.48 4.45
C ALA A 127 5.95 -4.01 4.29
N PRO A 128 6.36 -4.53 3.11
CA PRO A 128 6.64 -5.93 2.95
C PRO A 128 7.85 -6.35 3.80
N THR A 129 7.80 -7.56 4.37
CA THR A 129 8.88 -8.11 5.22
C THR A 129 9.97 -8.83 4.45
N LYS A 130 9.79 -8.99 3.14
CA LYS A 130 10.75 -9.66 2.22
C LYS A 130 10.76 -8.98 0.86
#